data_ef6c41753606748eceafc58ae9bfac84
#
_entry.id   ef6c41753606748eceafc58ae9bfac84
#
_cell.length_a   1.000
_cell.length_b   1.000
_cell.length_c   1.000
_cell.angle_alpha   90.00
_cell.angle_beta   90.00
_cell.angle_gamma   90.00
#
_symmetry.space_group_name_H-M   'P 1'
#
loop_
_entity.id
_entity.type
_entity.pdbx_description
1 polymer ?
#
loop_
_entity_poly.entity_id
_entity_poly.type
_entity_poly.pdbx_seq_one_letter_code
_entity_poly.pdbx_strand_id
1 'polypeptide(L)'
;STVKLGLYGPTNSGKTTLANRICKDWLGGKMGTVSKIPHETREVQMKEEVKIKHKGKELNFNLVDTPGIATRIDYEDFMKYKMSEKVAKQRAKEATKGVIEAIKWLDDMDCVLVVLDSTLNPFSQVNLTILGNLQARDIPVLVVANKIDLKKSSVKKVEKAFPQHEVVGISAEHGKNMEEFYESLFRLLKKG
;
A
#
# COMPACT_ATOMS: atom_id res chain seq x y z
N SER A 1 20.71 5.38 -9.74
CA SER A 1 19.36 4.93 -10.12
C SER A 1 18.31 5.53 -9.20
N THR A 2 17.12 5.75 -9.72
CA THR A 2 16.01 6.32 -8.94
C THR A 2 15.40 5.28 -8.02
N VAL A 3 15.12 5.66 -6.77
CA VAL A 3 14.50 4.79 -5.78
C VAL A 3 13.08 4.40 -6.24
N LYS A 4 12.76 3.13 -6.18
CA LYS A 4 11.42 2.61 -6.44
C LYS A 4 10.68 2.40 -5.14
N LEU A 5 9.64 3.20 -4.93
CA LEU A 5 8.75 3.12 -3.77
C LEU A 5 7.47 2.39 -4.16
N GLY A 6 7.25 1.22 -3.59
CA GLY A 6 6.04 0.45 -3.84
C GLY A 6 4.94 0.75 -2.82
N LEU A 7 3.68 0.76 -3.27
CA LEU A 7 2.52 0.80 -2.41
C LEU A 7 1.85 -0.57 -2.40
N TYR A 8 1.73 -1.15 -1.22
CA TYR A 8 1.11 -2.46 -1.00
C TYR A 8 0.01 -2.36 0.05
N GLY A 9 -0.94 -3.22 -0.04
CA GLY A 9 -2.00 -3.30 0.95
C GLY A 9 -3.24 -4.01 0.43
N PRO A 10 -4.18 -4.35 1.34
CA PRO A 10 -5.43 -4.97 0.96
C PRO A 10 -6.30 -4.08 0.08
N THR A 11 -7.26 -4.70 -0.61
CA THR A 11 -8.30 -3.99 -1.34
C THR A 11 -9.02 -3.03 -0.38
N ASN A 12 -9.33 -1.84 -0.85
CA ASN A 12 -10.01 -0.78 -0.09
C ASN A 12 -9.23 -0.20 1.09
N SER A 13 -7.93 -0.46 1.20
CA SER A 13 -7.09 0.19 2.22
C SER A 13 -6.81 1.66 1.94
N GLY A 14 -7.02 2.11 0.69
CA GLY A 14 -6.78 3.48 0.28
C GLY A 14 -5.43 3.71 -0.39
N LYS A 15 -4.78 2.66 -0.90
CA LYS A 15 -3.48 2.77 -1.61
C LYS A 15 -3.52 3.77 -2.74
N THR A 16 -4.48 3.63 -3.66
CA THR A 16 -4.60 4.48 -4.84
C THR A 16 -4.95 5.92 -4.43
N THR A 17 -5.77 6.09 -3.39
CA THR A 17 -6.07 7.41 -2.83
C THR A 17 -4.81 8.07 -2.29
N LEU A 18 -3.96 7.31 -1.61
CA LEU A 18 -2.67 7.81 -1.12
C LEU A 18 -1.74 8.17 -2.27
N ALA A 19 -1.62 7.32 -3.28
CA ALA A 19 -0.82 7.61 -4.47
C ALA A 19 -1.27 8.92 -5.14
N ASN A 20 -2.56 9.10 -5.30
CA ASN A 20 -3.13 10.34 -5.87
C ASN A 20 -2.89 11.55 -4.97
N ARG A 21 -2.94 11.38 -3.65
CA ARG A 21 -2.63 12.46 -2.69
C ARG A 21 -1.18 12.92 -2.81
N ILE A 22 -0.26 11.98 -2.88
CA ILE A 22 1.17 12.28 -3.06
C ILE A 22 1.39 13.05 -4.35
N CYS A 23 0.81 12.58 -5.45
CA CYS A 23 0.93 13.25 -6.74
C CYS A 23 0.31 14.65 -6.73
N LYS A 24 -0.84 14.81 -6.06
CA LYS A 24 -1.50 16.12 -5.93
C LYS A 24 -0.64 17.10 -5.14
N ASP A 25 -0.06 16.65 -4.03
CA ASP A 25 0.72 17.52 -3.15
C ASP A 25 2.05 17.96 -3.78
N TRP A 26 2.67 17.11 -4.60
CA TRP A 26 4.01 17.38 -5.14
C TRP A 26 4.05 17.64 -6.65
N LEU A 27 3.04 17.20 -7.41
CA LEU A 27 3.01 17.32 -8.86
C LEU A 27 1.79 18.08 -9.39
N GLY A 28 0.84 18.41 -8.51
CA GLY A 28 -0.39 19.09 -8.88
C GLY A 28 -1.38 18.24 -9.69
N GLY A 29 -1.19 16.92 -9.77
CA GLY A 29 -2.05 16.05 -10.56
C GLY A 29 -2.16 14.64 -10.04
N LYS A 30 -3.04 13.86 -10.67
CA LYS A 30 -3.24 12.44 -10.34
C LYS A 30 -2.19 11.57 -11.01
N MET A 31 -2.00 10.38 -10.48
CA MET A 31 -1.19 9.35 -11.08
C MET A 31 -1.79 8.96 -12.44
N GLY A 32 -1.06 9.21 -13.52
CA GLY A 32 -1.61 9.10 -14.86
C GLY A 32 -1.02 8.01 -15.73
N THR A 33 0.05 7.38 -15.32
CA THR A 33 0.74 6.40 -16.13
C THR A 33 0.37 4.99 -15.69
N VAL A 34 -0.14 4.20 -16.62
CA VAL A 34 -0.42 2.77 -16.41
C VAL A 34 0.63 1.98 -17.17
N SER A 35 1.38 1.16 -16.44
CA SER A 35 2.37 0.26 -17.02
C SER A 35 1.87 -1.17 -16.97
N LYS A 36 1.92 -1.86 -18.10
CA LYS A 36 1.64 -3.30 -18.17
C LYS A 36 2.93 -4.07 -18.01
N ILE A 37 2.85 -5.09 -17.19
CA ILE A 37 3.98 -5.99 -17.04
C ILE A 37 3.94 -7.03 -18.15
N PRO A 38 5.04 -7.27 -18.86
CA PRO A 38 5.11 -8.38 -19.81
C PRO A 38 4.76 -9.69 -19.09
N HIS A 39 3.85 -10.47 -19.67
CA HIS A 39 3.41 -11.77 -19.18
C HIS A 39 2.40 -11.74 -18.02
N GLU A 40 1.94 -10.58 -17.60
CA GLU A 40 0.93 -10.47 -16.56
C GLU A 40 -0.31 -9.76 -17.09
N THR A 41 -1.48 -10.18 -16.57
CA THR A 41 -2.77 -9.61 -16.96
C THR A 41 -3.13 -8.37 -16.16
N ARG A 42 -2.33 -8.03 -15.14
CA ARG A 42 -2.58 -6.90 -14.24
C ARG A 42 -1.74 -5.70 -14.61
N GLU A 43 -2.36 -4.54 -14.50
CA GLU A 43 -1.72 -3.25 -14.72
C GLU A 43 -1.19 -2.70 -13.39
N VAL A 44 0.01 -2.18 -13.42
CA VAL A 44 0.60 -1.44 -12.30
C VAL A 44 0.67 0.02 -12.71
N GLN A 45 0.10 0.88 -11.87
CA GLN A 45 0.20 2.33 -12.08
C GLN A 45 1.53 2.81 -11.52
N MET A 46 2.26 3.55 -12.33
CA MET A 46 3.54 4.10 -11.93
C MET A 46 3.60 5.59 -12.25
N LYS A 47 4.17 6.37 -11.34
CA LYS A 47 4.55 7.75 -11.59
C LYS A 47 6.05 7.88 -11.39
N GLU A 48 6.74 8.27 -12.46
CA GLU A 48 8.18 8.45 -12.44
C GLU A 48 8.57 9.85 -11.95
N GLU A 49 9.73 9.94 -11.34
CA GLU A 49 10.38 11.19 -10.95
C GLU A 49 9.52 12.09 -10.05
N VAL A 50 8.90 11.49 -9.02
CA VAL A 50 8.27 12.27 -7.97
C VAL A 50 9.35 12.91 -7.12
N LYS A 51 9.27 14.22 -6.92
CA LYS A 51 10.24 14.97 -6.12
C LYS A 51 9.57 15.50 -4.88
N ILE A 52 10.10 15.16 -3.72
CA ILE A 52 9.63 15.72 -2.45
C ILE A 52 10.74 16.54 -1.80
N LYS A 53 10.34 17.58 -1.10
CA LYS A 53 11.28 18.47 -0.37
C LYS A 53 10.95 18.45 1.11
N HIS A 54 11.98 18.35 1.94
CA HIS A 54 11.83 18.40 3.38
C HIS A 54 13.10 19.02 3.99
N LYS A 55 12.91 20.10 4.77
CA LYS A 55 14.02 20.81 5.44
C LYS A 55 15.18 21.17 4.51
N GLY A 56 14.84 21.69 3.33
CA GLY A 56 15.84 22.10 2.33
C GLY A 56 16.50 20.96 1.53
N LYS A 57 16.12 19.73 1.78
CA LYS A 57 16.60 18.56 1.04
C LYS A 57 15.53 18.07 0.06
N GLU A 58 15.98 17.59 -1.09
CA GLU A 58 15.12 17.03 -2.13
C GLU A 58 15.44 15.57 -2.35
N LEU A 59 14.40 14.72 -2.45
CA LEU A 59 14.54 13.31 -2.83
C LEU A 59 13.62 13.00 -4.01
N ASN A 60 14.11 12.18 -4.90
CA ASN A 60 13.41 11.70 -6.08
C ASN A 60 13.09 10.22 -5.92
N PHE A 61 11.92 9.81 -6.39
CA PHE A 61 11.55 8.41 -6.41
C PHE A 61 10.53 8.12 -7.50
N ASN A 62 10.43 6.86 -7.88
CA ASN A 62 9.37 6.35 -8.73
C ASN A 62 8.31 5.71 -7.83
N LEU A 63 7.08 6.16 -7.95
CA LEU A 63 5.96 5.66 -7.16
C LEU A 63 5.24 4.55 -7.94
N VAL A 64 5.17 3.37 -7.34
CA VAL A 64 4.56 2.18 -7.96
C VAL A 64 3.34 1.75 -7.15
N ASP A 65 2.14 1.92 -7.70
CA ASP A 65 0.90 1.47 -7.07
C ASP A 65 0.56 0.06 -7.57
N THR A 66 0.64 -0.91 -6.68
CA THR A 66 0.30 -2.31 -7.01
C THR A 66 -1.20 -2.54 -6.92
N PRO A 67 -1.75 -3.55 -7.61
CA PRO A 67 -3.17 -3.90 -7.47
C PRO A 67 -3.54 -4.23 -6.02
N GLY A 68 -4.74 -3.86 -5.61
CA GLY A 68 -5.28 -4.24 -4.30
C GLY A 68 -5.38 -5.75 -4.17
N ILE A 69 -5.08 -6.27 -2.98
CA ILE A 69 -5.05 -7.70 -2.72
C ILE A 69 -6.29 -8.11 -1.92
N ALA A 70 -7.13 -8.97 -2.51
CA ALA A 70 -8.31 -9.52 -1.85
C ALA A 70 -7.91 -10.64 -0.87
N THR A 71 -8.69 -10.84 0.20
CA THR A 71 -8.42 -11.82 1.26
C THR A 71 -9.44 -12.96 1.25
N ARG A 72 -9.19 -13.98 2.06
CA ARG A 72 -10.18 -15.05 2.31
C ARG A 72 -11.47 -14.51 2.94
N ILE A 73 -11.37 -13.42 3.70
CA ILE A 73 -12.54 -12.73 4.26
C ILE A 73 -13.44 -12.22 3.13
N ASP A 74 -12.83 -11.72 2.05
CA ASP A 74 -13.57 -11.29 0.86
C ASP A 74 -14.36 -12.44 0.23
N TYR A 75 -13.80 -13.67 0.25
CA TYR A 75 -14.53 -14.85 -0.20
C TYR A 75 -15.80 -15.09 0.64
N GLU A 76 -15.69 -14.99 1.96
CA GLU A 76 -16.84 -15.14 2.87
C GLU A 76 -17.86 -14.03 2.66
N ASP A 77 -17.42 -12.80 2.42
CA ASP A 77 -18.29 -11.67 2.11
C ASP A 77 -19.02 -11.87 0.78
N PHE A 78 -18.35 -12.42 -0.23
CA PHE A 78 -18.97 -12.76 -1.50
C PHE A 78 -20.11 -13.78 -1.32
N MET A 79 -19.95 -14.73 -0.42
CA MET A 79 -21.01 -15.70 -0.08
C MET A 79 -22.21 -15.01 0.58
N LYS A 80 -21.99 -14.03 1.45
CA LYS A 80 -23.06 -13.24 2.10
C LYS A 80 -23.90 -12.45 1.10
N TYR A 81 -23.31 -12.00 0.00
CA TYR A 81 -24.03 -11.27 -1.05
C TYR A 81 -24.71 -12.17 -2.08
N LYS A 82 -24.99 -13.41 -1.72
CA LYS A 82 -25.71 -14.39 -2.57
C LYS A 82 -25.01 -14.70 -3.89
N MET A 83 -23.71 -14.57 -3.96
CA MET A 83 -22.96 -15.10 -5.09
C MET A 83 -23.01 -16.61 -5.06
N SER A 84 -23.07 -17.26 -6.24
CA SER A 84 -22.95 -18.70 -6.30
C SER A 84 -21.61 -19.12 -5.72
N GLU A 85 -21.55 -20.26 -5.06
CA GLU A 85 -20.31 -20.83 -4.51
C GLU A 85 -19.20 -20.90 -5.58
N LYS A 86 -19.58 -21.28 -6.80
CA LYS A 86 -18.63 -21.36 -7.94
C LYS A 86 -18.00 -20.00 -8.26
N VAL A 87 -18.79 -18.91 -8.30
CA VAL A 87 -18.29 -17.55 -8.58
C VAL A 87 -17.41 -17.06 -7.44
N ALA A 88 -17.81 -17.29 -6.19
CA ALA A 88 -17.03 -16.90 -5.02
C ALA A 88 -15.67 -17.62 -4.97
N LYS A 89 -15.66 -18.93 -5.27
CA LYS A 89 -14.41 -19.70 -5.37
C LYS A 89 -13.50 -19.20 -6.49
N GLN A 90 -14.06 -18.84 -7.63
CA GLN A 90 -13.30 -18.29 -8.75
C GLN A 90 -12.65 -16.96 -8.38
N ARG A 91 -13.38 -16.07 -7.71
CA ARG A 91 -12.85 -14.78 -7.24
C ARG A 91 -11.78 -14.95 -6.18
N ALA A 92 -11.95 -15.91 -5.28
CA ALA A 92 -10.93 -16.25 -4.28
C ALA A 92 -9.64 -16.76 -4.94
N LYS A 93 -9.76 -17.56 -5.99
CA LYS A 93 -8.62 -18.02 -6.80
C LYS A 93 -7.87 -16.86 -7.45
N GLU A 94 -8.61 -15.92 -8.06
CA GLU A 94 -8.03 -14.73 -8.67
C GLU A 94 -7.33 -13.86 -7.65
N ALA A 95 -7.91 -13.71 -6.45
CA ALA A 95 -7.31 -12.98 -5.35
C ALA A 95 -6.00 -13.63 -4.89
N THR A 96 -5.95 -14.96 -4.79
CA THR A 96 -4.72 -15.69 -4.45
C THR A 96 -3.62 -15.46 -5.49
N LYS A 97 -3.96 -15.49 -6.76
CA LYS A 97 -3.02 -15.12 -7.83
C LYS A 97 -2.50 -13.71 -7.65
N GLY A 98 -3.37 -12.77 -7.27
CA GLY A 98 -2.98 -11.39 -7.00
C GLY A 98 -1.95 -11.24 -5.89
N VAL A 99 -2.07 -12.01 -4.81
CA VAL A 99 -1.08 -12.04 -3.74
C VAL A 99 0.27 -12.52 -4.27
N ILE A 100 0.27 -13.61 -5.03
CA ILE A 100 1.50 -14.18 -5.60
C ILE A 100 2.17 -13.18 -6.54
N GLU A 101 1.41 -12.54 -7.42
CA GLU A 101 1.92 -11.52 -8.33
C GLU A 101 2.49 -10.31 -7.58
N ALA A 102 1.79 -9.83 -6.56
CA ALA A 102 2.25 -8.71 -5.75
C ALA A 102 3.58 -9.03 -5.05
N ILE A 103 3.73 -10.25 -4.53
CA ILE A 103 4.97 -10.69 -3.89
C ILE A 103 6.13 -10.72 -4.89
N LYS A 104 5.89 -11.13 -6.11
CA LYS A 104 6.93 -11.12 -7.17
C LYS A 104 7.48 -9.72 -7.44
N TRP A 105 6.66 -8.68 -7.26
CA TRP A 105 7.08 -7.30 -7.45
C TRP A 105 7.98 -6.78 -6.36
N LEU A 106 7.98 -7.40 -5.17
CA LEU A 106 8.77 -6.92 -4.04
C LEU A 106 10.26 -6.84 -4.36
N ASP A 107 10.76 -7.78 -5.16
CA ASP A 107 12.18 -7.82 -5.51
C ASP A 107 12.62 -6.61 -6.34
N ASP A 108 11.69 -5.93 -7.00
CA ASP A 108 11.96 -4.73 -7.79
C ASP A 108 11.81 -3.43 -6.99
N MET A 109 11.40 -3.50 -5.73
CA MET A 109 11.19 -2.32 -4.88
C MET A 109 12.38 -2.07 -3.97
N ASP A 110 12.75 -0.79 -3.84
CA ASP A 110 13.82 -0.38 -2.92
C ASP A 110 13.29 -0.12 -1.51
N CYS A 111 12.05 0.31 -1.41
CA CYS A 111 11.33 0.49 -0.15
C CYS A 111 9.82 0.43 -0.40
N VAL A 112 9.04 0.24 0.64
CA VAL A 112 7.60 -0.02 0.50
C VAL A 112 6.78 0.71 1.55
N LEU A 113 5.65 1.26 1.12
CA LEU A 113 4.56 1.69 1.98
C LEU A 113 3.53 0.55 2.04
N VAL A 114 3.25 0.07 3.24
CA VAL A 114 2.16 -0.89 3.45
C VAL A 114 0.97 -0.12 4.01
N VAL A 115 -0.07 0.02 3.20
CA VAL A 115 -1.25 0.83 3.52
C VAL A 115 -2.33 -0.07 4.08
N LEU A 116 -2.74 0.20 5.31
CA LEU A 116 -3.76 -0.57 6.03
C LEU A 116 -4.95 0.32 6.36
N ASP A 117 -6.14 -0.29 6.34
CA ASP A 117 -7.34 0.34 6.89
C ASP A 117 -7.28 0.24 8.41
N SER A 118 -7.10 1.35 9.11
CA SER A 118 -6.95 1.40 10.56
C SER A 118 -8.25 1.12 11.33
N THR A 119 -9.38 0.94 10.64
CA THR A 119 -10.66 0.55 11.25
C THR A 119 -10.82 -0.96 11.35
N LEU A 120 -9.95 -1.72 10.69
CA LEU A 120 -10.02 -3.17 10.62
C LEU A 120 -8.96 -3.85 11.49
N ASN A 121 -9.10 -5.16 11.69
CA ASN A 121 -8.10 -5.94 12.40
C ASN A 121 -6.78 -5.96 11.59
N PRO A 122 -5.66 -5.48 12.16
CA PRO A 122 -4.38 -5.45 11.45
C PRO A 122 -3.78 -6.82 11.18
N PHE A 123 -4.21 -7.86 11.90
CA PHE A 123 -3.71 -9.23 11.75
C PHE A 123 -4.42 -10.00 10.63
N SER A 124 -4.72 -9.36 9.50
CA SER A 124 -5.23 -10.08 8.35
C SER A 124 -4.13 -10.94 7.71
N GLN A 125 -4.55 -12.02 7.05
CA GLN A 125 -3.62 -12.90 6.35
C GLN A 125 -2.78 -12.16 5.30
N VAL A 126 -3.39 -11.22 4.58
CA VAL A 126 -2.70 -10.41 3.57
C VAL A 126 -1.63 -9.54 4.21
N ASN A 127 -1.97 -8.83 5.28
CA ASN A 127 -1.01 -7.97 5.97
C ASN A 127 0.19 -8.76 6.47
N LEU A 128 -0.05 -9.90 7.11
CA LEU A 128 1.00 -10.77 7.63
C LEU A 128 1.88 -11.34 6.52
N THR A 129 1.27 -11.73 5.39
CA THR A 129 2.00 -12.28 4.25
C THR A 129 2.90 -11.22 3.61
N ILE A 130 2.38 -10.02 3.38
CA ILE A 130 3.17 -8.93 2.78
C ILE A 130 4.30 -8.52 3.71
N LEU A 131 4.02 -8.25 4.97
CA LEU A 131 5.03 -7.80 5.93
C LEU A 131 6.10 -8.86 6.18
N GLY A 132 5.70 -10.14 6.27
CA GLY A 132 6.64 -11.24 6.40
C GLY A 132 7.58 -11.37 5.20
N ASN A 133 7.07 -11.22 3.99
CA ASN A 133 7.89 -11.26 2.77
C ASN A 133 8.83 -10.06 2.66
N LEU A 134 8.39 -8.87 3.07
CA LEU A 134 9.24 -7.68 3.11
C LEU A 134 10.38 -7.85 4.11
N GLN A 135 10.08 -8.36 5.31
CA GLN A 135 11.07 -8.62 6.34
C GLN A 135 12.08 -9.67 5.90
N ALA A 136 11.64 -10.74 5.26
CA ALA A 136 12.52 -11.79 4.74
C ALA A 136 13.51 -11.27 3.67
N ARG A 137 13.17 -10.20 2.98
CA ARG A 137 14.00 -9.59 1.94
C ARG A 137 14.78 -8.36 2.42
N ASP A 138 14.67 -8.02 3.70
CA ASP A 138 15.27 -6.80 4.28
C ASP A 138 14.90 -5.52 3.53
N ILE A 139 13.67 -5.45 3.01
CA ILE A 139 13.18 -4.25 2.34
C ILE A 139 12.64 -3.27 3.38
N PRO A 140 13.13 -2.02 3.40
CA PRO A 140 12.63 -1.00 4.33
C PRO A 140 11.12 -0.74 4.14
N VAL A 141 10.40 -0.65 5.25
CA VAL A 141 8.94 -0.52 5.28
C VAL A 141 8.50 0.64 6.16
N LEU A 142 7.51 1.38 5.68
CA LEU A 142 6.69 2.26 6.49
C LEU A 142 5.26 1.76 6.45
N VAL A 143 4.68 1.47 7.61
CA VAL A 143 3.27 1.07 7.72
C VAL A 143 2.43 2.33 7.83
N VAL A 144 1.45 2.44 6.94
CA VAL A 144 0.54 3.59 6.88
C VAL A 144 -0.83 3.14 7.38
N ALA A 145 -1.21 3.61 8.58
CA ALA A 145 -2.54 3.37 9.15
C ALA A 145 -3.49 4.44 8.61
N ASN A 146 -4.19 4.11 7.54
CA ASN A 146 -5.07 5.03 6.82
C ASN A 146 -6.46 5.11 7.44
N LYS A 147 -7.22 6.14 7.06
CA LYS A 147 -8.62 6.38 7.45
C LYS A 147 -8.78 6.83 8.90
N ILE A 148 -7.83 7.63 9.41
CA ILE A 148 -7.93 8.15 10.79
C ILE A 148 -9.11 9.11 11.00
N ASP A 149 -9.75 9.58 9.93
CA ASP A 149 -10.97 10.38 9.97
C ASP A 149 -12.19 9.58 10.44
N LEU A 150 -12.14 8.26 10.39
CA LEU A 150 -13.26 7.39 10.79
C LEU A 150 -13.22 7.06 12.28
N LYS A 151 -14.39 7.00 12.92
CA LYS A 151 -14.51 6.78 14.38
C LYS A 151 -13.87 5.48 14.85
N LYS A 152 -13.97 4.42 14.07
CA LYS A 152 -13.44 3.10 14.44
C LYS A 152 -11.95 2.97 14.20
N SER A 153 -11.28 4.00 13.69
CA SER A 153 -9.86 3.96 13.42
C SER A 153 -9.04 3.82 14.71
N SER A 154 -7.96 3.07 14.65
CA SER A 154 -7.02 2.94 15.75
C SER A 154 -5.59 2.75 15.25
N VAL A 155 -4.82 3.82 15.27
CA VAL A 155 -3.39 3.77 14.96
C VAL A 155 -2.65 2.92 16.00
N LYS A 156 -3.05 3.01 17.26
CA LYS A 156 -2.45 2.23 18.37
C LYS A 156 -2.55 0.73 18.15
N LYS A 157 -3.66 0.23 17.61
CA LYS A 157 -3.80 -1.20 17.30
C LYS A 157 -2.81 -1.64 16.24
N VAL A 158 -2.59 -0.80 15.22
CA VAL A 158 -1.61 -1.07 14.17
C VAL A 158 -0.20 -1.07 14.72
N GLU A 159 0.15 -0.08 15.54
CA GLU A 159 1.45 0.01 16.21
C GLU A 159 1.74 -1.21 17.08
N LYS A 160 0.75 -1.65 17.86
CA LYS A 160 0.88 -2.83 18.73
C LYS A 160 0.99 -4.12 17.93
N ALA A 161 0.32 -4.20 16.79
CA ALA A 161 0.38 -5.38 15.92
C ALA A 161 1.75 -5.53 15.26
N PHE A 162 2.40 -4.43 14.92
CA PHE A 162 3.65 -4.41 14.16
C PHE A 162 4.70 -3.54 14.85
N PRO A 163 5.12 -3.90 16.08
CA PRO A 163 6.06 -3.08 16.86
C PRO A 163 7.46 -2.95 16.23
N GLN A 164 7.80 -3.84 15.30
CA GLN A 164 9.07 -3.83 14.58
C GLN A 164 9.10 -2.81 13.42
N HIS A 165 7.96 -2.23 13.08
CA HIS A 165 7.84 -1.26 11.99
C HIS A 165 7.46 0.12 12.49
N GLU A 166 7.93 1.14 11.78
CA GLU A 166 7.41 2.51 11.96
C GLU A 166 5.98 2.56 11.41
N VAL A 167 5.08 3.18 12.17
CA VAL A 167 3.67 3.33 11.80
C VAL A 167 3.32 4.81 11.82
N VAL A 168 2.65 5.29 10.77
CA VAL A 168 2.11 6.64 10.71
C VAL A 168 0.62 6.60 10.38
N GLY A 169 -0.19 7.34 11.11
CA GLY A 169 -1.63 7.44 10.88
C GLY A 169 -1.98 8.62 10.01
N ILE A 170 -2.78 8.41 8.97
CA ILE A 170 -3.21 9.45 8.04
C ILE A 170 -4.67 9.28 7.62
N SER A 171 -5.22 10.35 7.03
CA SER A 171 -6.36 10.25 6.13
C SER A 171 -5.91 10.71 4.74
N ALA A 172 -5.70 9.76 3.84
CA ALA A 172 -5.29 10.08 2.46
C ALA A 172 -6.40 10.84 1.72
N GLU A 173 -7.66 10.48 1.98
CA GLU A 173 -8.81 11.12 1.37
C GLU A 173 -8.93 12.60 1.75
N HIS A 174 -8.78 12.91 3.03
CA HIS A 174 -8.93 14.28 3.55
C HIS A 174 -7.62 15.02 3.77
N GLY A 175 -6.50 14.39 3.47
CA GLY A 175 -5.18 15.01 3.64
C GLY A 175 -4.79 15.27 5.08
N LYS A 176 -5.27 14.46 6.04
CA LYS A 176 -4.94 14.63 7.45
C LYS A 176 -3.61 13.99 7.78
N ASN A 177 -2.81 14.71 8.59
CA ASN A 177 -1.50 14.26 9.07
C ASN A 177 -0.47 13.98 7.97
N MET A 178 -0.63 14.62 6.83
CA MET A 178 0.29 14.39 5.69
C MET A 178 1.68 14.93 5.96
N GLU A 179 1.82 15.96 6.79
CA GLU A 179 3.14 16.51 7.15
C GLU A 179 4.00 15.46 7.87
N GLU A 180 3.47 14.80 8.88
CA GLU A 180 4.16 13.71 9.59
C GLU A 180 4.42 12.54 8.65
N PHE A 181 3.48 12.22 7.77
CA PHE A 181 3.65 11.19 6.76
C PHE A 181 4.86 11.48 5.86
N TYR A 182 4.98 12.72 5.36
CA TYR A 182 6.12 13.08 4.49
C TYR A 182 7.45 13.06 5.24
N GLU A 183 7.47 13.39 6.51
CA GLU A 183 8.67 13.23 7.33
C GLU A 183 9.09 11.76 7.43
N SER A 184 8.16 10.88 7.69
CA SER A 184 8.39 9.43 7.75
C SER A 184 8.80 8.88 6.38
N LEU A 185 8.14 9.32 5.33
CA LEU A 185 8.47 8.93 3.94
C LEU A 185 9.89 9.35 3.57
N PHE A 186 10.27 10.55 3.94
CA PHE A 186 11.62 11.06 3.67
C PHE A 186 12.70 10.16 4.33
N ARG A 187 12.47 9.76 5.59
CA ARG A 187 13.36 8.83 6.28
C ARG A 187 13.41 7.46 5.58
N LEU A 188 12.25 6.97 5.13
CA LEU A 188 12.16 5.68 4.42
C LEU A 188 12.96 5.72 3.11
N LEU A 189 12.80 6.76 2.32
CA LEU A 189 13.48 6.91 1.02
C LEU A 189 14.99 6.93 1.16
N LYS A 190 15.52 7.44 2.27
CA LYS A 190 16.95 7.43 2.55
C LYS A 190 17.51 6.04 2.82
N LYS A 191 16.66 5.10 3.25
CA LYS A 191 17.05 3.71 3.52
C LYS A 191 17.01 2.85 2.27
N GLY A 192 16.23 3.27 1.30
CA GLY A 192 16.05 2.56 0.03
C GLY A 192 17.14 2.67 -1.00
#